data_ecfe825a3e1b4f695723c28b902db8b7
#
_entry.id   ecfe825a3e1b4f695723c28b902db8b7
#
_cell.length_a   1.000
_cell.length_b   1.000
_cell.length_c   1.000
_cell.angle_alpha   90.00
_cell.angle_beta   90.00
_cell.angle_gamma   90.00
#
_symmetry.space_group_name_H-M   'P 1'
#
loop_
_entity.id
_entity.type
_entity.pdbx_description
1 polymer ?
#
loop_
_entity_poly.entity_id
_entity_poly.type
_entity_poly.pdbx_seq_one_letter_code
_entity_poly.pdbx_strand_id
1 'polypeptide(L)'
;MRNRKKQAKYFYMFISPWLIGFFLLTVIPLGYSIYLSLTKYTGYKAPKFIGIQNYMDMFFHDTLFWSSLANSFKYAILAVPTSLILALLIAVLLSRESKSSNFFQIVFFFPSIATGAAVFTVARYLLRGEGGLINYFLSLLGIKGPFWLTDAKWAMISLVIVNLLFCGQQMLIFLAGIKQIPASYYEAAKMDGANDIACFFRITLPLISNVFVFNLIMGIISALQVYVQPLIMTGGGPLKKTYMYGMYIYDSGFSFGRFGYAAALAWVMYLVILFISKVILGSMEKLMNYEE
;
A
#
# COMPACT_ATOMS: atom_id res chain seq x y z
N MET A 1 -24.48 12.33 40.89
CA MET A 1 -24.14 13.33 39.82
C MET A 1 -22.77 13.97 39.98
N ARG A 2 -22.30 14.29 41.20
CA ARG A 2 -21.00 14.98 41.46
C ARG A 2 -19.76 14.13 41.03
N ASN A 3 -19.81 12.80 41.10
CA ASN A 3 -18.69 11.92 40.65
C ASN A 3 -18.52 11.84 39.11
N ARG A 4 -19.62 11.88 38.35
CA ARG A 4 -19.55 11.89 36.87
C ARG A 4 -18.88 13.13 36.32
N LYS A 5 -19.13 14.32 36.90
CA LYS A 5 -18.48 15.58 36.49
C LYS A 5 -16.97 15.57 36.77
N LYS A 6 -16.55 14.99 37.91
CA LYS A 6 -15.10 14.84 38.21
C LYS A 6 -14.44 13.85 37.27
N GLN A 7 -15.06 12.71 36.97
CA GLN A 7 -14.54 11.73 36.01
C GLN A 7 -14.44 12.31 34.63
N ALA A 8 -15.42 13.08 34.13
CA ALA A 8 -15.37 13.77 32.86
C ALA A 8 -14.21 14.77 32.80
N LYS A 9 -13.97 15.54 33.90
CA LYS A 9 -12.83 16.49 33.95
C LYS A 9 -11.49 15.77 33.80
N TYR A 10 -11.28 14.66 34.52
CA TYR A 10 -10.04 13.88 34.39
C TYR A 10 -9.91 13.26 33.01
N PHE A 11 -10.99 12.74 32.44
CA PHE A 11 -11.01 12.20 31.08
C PHE A 11 -10.54 13.24 30.04
N TYR A 12 -11.15 14.44 30.06
CA TYR A 12 -10.73 15.50 29.13
C TYR A 12 -9.30 16.00 29.38
N MET A 13 -8.86 16.03 30.64
CA MET A 13 -7.49 16.41 30.99
C MET A 13 -6.46 15.40 30.45
N PHE A 14 -6.74 14.11 30.52
CA PHE A 14 -5.81 13.08 30.00
C PHE A 14 -5.84 12.98 28.49
N ILE A 15 -7.00 13.19 27.83
CA ILE A 15 -7.10 13.11 26.38
C ILE A 15 -6.70 14.43 25.69
N SER A 16 -6.69 15.57 26.41
CA SER A 16 -6.43 16.90 25.81
C SER A 16 -5.08 17.02 25.11
N PRO A 17 -3.94 16.47 25.56
CA PRO A 17 -2.68 16.59 24.83
C PRO A 17 -2.77 15.93 23.46
N TRP A 18 -3.43 14.76 23.37
CA TRP A 18 -3.65 14.08 22.08
C TRP A 18 -4.62 14.88 21.20
N LEU A 19 -5.74 15.37 21.74
CA LEU A 19 -6.69 16.17 20.97
C LEU A 19 -6.06 17.45 20.43
N ILE A 20 -5.29 18.18 21.25
CA ILE A 20 -4.59 19.39 20.82
C ILE A 20 -3.62 19.05 19.68
N GLY A 21 -2.80 17.99 19.83
CA GLY A 21 -1.89 17.52 18.78
C GLY A 21 -2.64 17.13 17.50
N PHE A 22 -3.75 16.42 17.61
CA PHE A 22 -4.59 16.01 16.48
C PHE A 22 -5.14 17.26 15.73
N PHE A 23 -5.73 18.21 16.44
CA PHE A 23 -6.25 19.41 15.80
C PHE A 23 -5.15 20.27 15.16
N LEU A 24 -4.05 20.52 15.88
CA LEU A 24 -2.98 21.40 15.39
C LEU A 24 -2.17 20.75 14.25
N LEU A 25 -1.88 19.47 14.34
CA LEU A 25 -0.96 18.78 13.41
C LEU A 25 -1.67 17.99 12.30
N THR A 26 -2.98 17.76 12.44
CA THR A 26 -3.73 16.99 11.42
C THR A 26 -4.86 17.80 10.83
N VAL A 27 -5.81 18.29 11.67
CA VAL A 27 -7.04 18.93 11.16
C VAL A 27 -6.73 20.27 10.51
N ILE A 28 -5.92 21.12 11.15
CA ILE A 28 -5.57 22.44 10.59
C ILE A 28 -4.76 22.32 9.29
N PRO A 29 -3.67 21.54 9.20
CA PRO A 29 -2.95 21.38 7.94
C PRO A 29 -3.81 20.74 6.83
N LEU A 30 -4.68 19.79 7.18
CA LEU A 30 -5.59 19.18 6.22
C LEU A 30 -6.59 20.22 5.68
N GLY A 31 -7.22 21.01 6.55
CA GLY A 31 -8.10 22.11 6.15
C GLY A 31 -7.38 23.17 5.29
N TYR A 32 -6.14 23.52 5.67
CA TYR A 32 -5.31 24.41 4.88
C TYR A 32 -4.96 23.83 3.51
N SER A 33 -4.70 22.54 3.41
CA SER A 33 -4.46 21.85 2.16
C SER A 33 -5.68 21.90 1.21
N ILE A 34 -6.92 21.81 1.75
CA ILE A 34 -8.14 22.02 0.95
C ILE A 34 -8.15 23.46 0.40
N TYR A 35 -7.90 24.44 1.23
CA TYR A 35 -7.84 25.84 0.78
C TYR A 35 -6.77 26.01 -0.31
N LEU A 36 -5.57 25.47 -0.13
CA LEU A 36 -4.50 25.55 -1.14
C LEU A 36 -4.90 24.89 -2.46
N SER A 37 -5.67 23.81 -2.46
CA SER A 37 -6.13 23.15 -3.69
C SER A 37 -7.01 24.04 -4.57
N LEU A 38 -7.64 25.06 -3.96
CA LEU A 38 -8.48 26.04 -4.64
C LEU A 38 -7.70 27.33 -4.99
N THR A 39 -6.37 27.32 -4.86
CA THR A 39 -5.52 28.50 -5.07
C THR A 39 -4.42 28.22 -6.08
N LYS A 40 -3.94 29.29 -6.71
CA LYS A 40 -2.64 29.30 -7.39
C LYS A 40 -1.59 29.67 -6.36
N TYR A 41 -0.85 28.67 -5.87
CA TYR A 41 0.17 28.82 -4.86
C TYR A 41 1.49 28.18 -5.31
N THR A 42 2.57 28.99 -5.26
CA THR A 42 3.90 28.61 -5.72
C THR A 42 4.94 28.50 -4.60
N GLY A 43 4.53 28.69 -3.34
CA GLY A 43 5.42 28.67 -2.19
C GLY A 43 6.08 30.03 -1.86
N TYR A 44 6.23 30.91 -2.84
CA TYR A 44 6.94 32.21 -2.66
C TYR A 44 6.01 33.41 -2.51
N LYS A 45 4.81 33.35 -3.07
CA LYS A 45 3.83 34.43 -3.04
C LYS A 45 2.60 33.99 -2.25
N ALA A 46 1.84 34.94 -1.70
CA ALA A 46 0.58 34.63 -1.07
C ALA A 46 -0.34 33.83 -2.00
N PRO A 47 -1.07 32.82 -1.49
CA PRO A 47 -1.96 32.00 -2.31
C PRO A 47 -3.08 32.88 -2.90
N LYS A 48 -3.23 32.84 -4.24
CA LYS A 48 -4.29 33.54 -4.95
C LYS A 48 -5.46 32.59 -5.19
N PHE A 49 -6.64 32.91 -4.68
CA PHE A 49 -7.83 32.09 -4.88
C PHE A 49 -8.22 32.06 -6.36
N ILE A 50 -8.39 30.84 -6.92
CA ILE A 50 -8.79 30.58 -8.31
C ILE A 50 -9.99 29.63 -8.43
N GLY A 51 -10.63 29.30 -7.29
CA GLY A 51 -11.75 28.35 -7.27
C GLY A 51 -11.33 26.95 -7.73
N ILE A 52 -12.12 26.31 -8.58
CA ILE A 52 -11.91 24.95 -9.04
C ILE A 52 -10.99 24.81 -10.27
N GLN A 53 -10.27 25.88 -10.65
CA GLN A 53 -9.47 25.90 -11.89
C GLN A 53 -8.40 24.79 -11.90
N ASN A 54 -7.74 24.49 -10.79
CA ASN A 54 -6.78 23.39 -10.68
C ASN A 54 -7.40 22.03 -11.06
N TYR A 55 -8.64 21.81 -10.66
CA TYR A 55 -9.36 20.57 -10.99
C TYR A 55 -9.79 20.53 -12.46
N MET A 56 -10.23 21.66 -13.03
CA MET A 56 -10.56 21.75 -14.46
C MET A 56 -9.33 21.50 -15.33
N ASP A 57 -8.21 22.13 -15.00
CA ASP A 57 -6.94 21.92 -15.70
C ASP A 57 -6.50 20.46 -15.62
N MET A 58 -6.62 19.84 -14.43
CA MET A 58 -6.29 18.44 -14.18
C MET A 58 -7.09 17.48 -15.05
N PHE A 59 -8.40 17.63 -15.09
CA PHE A 59 -9.27 16.68 -15.79
C PHE A 59 -9.31 16.88 -17.30
N PHE A 60 -9.20 18.11 -17.79
CA PHE A 60 -9.44 18.43 -19.20
C PHE A 60 -8.17 18.77 -20.00
N HIS A 61 -7.11 19.24 -19.33
CA HIS A 61 -5.91 19.74 -20.04
C HIS A 61 -4.64 18.97 -19.70
N ASP A 62 -4.67 18.09 -18.67
CA ASP A 62 -3.47 17.41 -18.20
C ASP A 62 -3.43 15.92 -18.57
N THR A 63 -2.74 15.61 -19.66
CA THR A 63 -2.54 14.23 -20.10
C THR A 63 -1.66 13.40 -19.14
N LEU A 64 -0.77 14.09 -18.38
CA LEU A 64 0.11 13.43 -17.42
C LEU A 64 -0.66 12.94 -16.19
N PHE A 65 -1.71 13.67 -15.81
CA PHE A 65 -2.64 13.23 -14.76
C PHE A 65 -3.21 11.85 -15.08
N TRP A 66 -3.82 11.69 -16.25
CA TRP A 66 -4.45 10.42 -16.64
C TRP A 66 -3.45 9.29 -16.79
N SER A 67 -2.29 9.56 -17.37
CA SER A 67 -1.26 8.54 -17.58
C SER A 67 -0.64 8.07 -16.25
N SER A 68 -0.36 8.99 -15.33
CA SER A 68 0.19 8.65 -14.01
C SER A 68 -0.82 7.91 -13.14
N LEU A 69 -2.10 8.30 -13.19
CA LEU A 69 -3.18 7.62 -12.51
C LEU A 69 -3.34 6.18 -13.03
N ALA A 70 -3.38 6.02 -14.36
CA ALA A 70 -3.46 4.70 -14.99
C ALA A 70 -2.27 3.79 -14.64
N ASN A 71 -1.06 4.35 -14.56
CA ASN A 71 0.13 3.60 -14.13
C ASN A 71 0.01 3.13 -12.67
N SER A 72 -0.47 4.00 -11.76
CA SER A 72 -0.69 3.63 -10.37
C SER A 72 -1.75 2.53 -10.23
N PHE A 73 -2.84 2.58 -11.00
CA PHE A 73 -3.82 1.50 -11.03
C PHE A 73 -3.25 0.20 -11.58
N LYS A 74 -2.49 0.24 -12.68
CA LYS A 74 -1.81 -0.96 -13.22
C LYS A 74 -0.88 -1.59 -12.19
N TYR A 75 -0.09 -0.75 -11.52
CA TYR A 75 0.78 -1.23 -10.44
C TYR A 75 -0.03 -1.86 -9.31
N ALA A 76 -1.08 -1.21 -8.82
CA ALA A 76 -1.92 -1.73 -7.73
C ALA A 76 -2.57 -3.07 -8.10
N ILE A 77 -3.13 -3.20 -9.31
CA ILE A 77 -3.75 -4.44 -9.79
C ILE A 77 -2.74 -5.59 -9.87
N LEU A 78 -1.48 -5.33 -10.14
CA LEU A 78 -0.44 -6.36 -10.21
C LEU A 78 0.18 -6.62 -8.82
N ALA A 79 0.55 -5.56 -8.08
CA ALA A 79 1.29 -5.67 -6.83
C ALA A 79 0.43 -6.17 -5.67
N VAL A 80 -0.81 -5.69 -5.55
CA VAL A 80 -1.65 -6.03 -4.39
C VAL A 80 -2.05 -7.51 -4.38
N PRO A 81 -2.64 -8.09 -5.45
CA PRO A 81 -2.99 -9.51 -5.42
C PRO A 81 -1.76 -10.42 -5.25
N THR A 82 -0.66 -10.12 -5.93
CA THR A 82 0.55 -10.94 -5.85
C THR A 82 1.17 -10.92 -4.45
N SER A 83 1.22 -9.74 -3.78
CA SER A 83 1.73 -9.64 -2.41
C SER A 83 0.79 -10.31 -1.40
N LEU A 84 -0.53 -10.17 -1.56
CA LEU A 84 -1.51 -10.81 -0.67
C LEU A 84 -1.47 -12.33 -0.77
N ILE A 85 -1.42 -12.87 -2.00
CA ILE A 85 -1.33 -14.30 -2.22
C ILE A 85 -0.04 -14.85 -1.60
N LEU A 86 1.09 -14.21 -1.85
CA LEU A 86 2.38 -14.61 -1.29
C LEU A 86 2.37 -14.53 0.24
N ALA A 87 1.90 -13.43 0.81
CA ALA A 87 1.80 -13.24 2.25
C ALA A 87 0.91 -14.29 2.92
N LEU A 88 -0.25 -14.60 2.32
CA LEU A 88 -1.18 -15.61 2.82
C LEU A 88 -0.58 -17.01 2.74
N LEU A 89 0.06 -17.37 1.62
CA LEU A 89 0.73 -18.65 1.47
C LEU A 89 1.81 -18.86 2.52
N ILE A 90 2.66 -17.85 2.73
CA ILE A 90 3.71 -17.90 3.76
C ILE A 90 3.07 -18.00 5.15
N ALA A 91 2.02 -17.23 5.44
CA ALA A 91 1.33 -17.28 6.73
C ALA A 91 0.73 -18.66 7.02
N VAL A 92 0.10 -19.31 6.03
CA VAL A 92 -0.43 -20.68 6.16
C VAL A 92 0.69 -21.69 6.42
N LEU A 93 1.83 -21.59 5.72
CA LEU A 93 2.97 -22.47 5.95
C LEU A 93 3.55 -22.28 7.36
N LEU A 94 3.63 -21.04 7.83
CA LEU A 94 4.19 -20.69 9.15
C LEU A 94 3.20 -20.84 10.31
N SER A 95 1.90 -21.07 10.03
CA SER A 95 0.90 -21.30 11.08
C SER A 95 1.05 -22.67 11.75
N ARG A 96 1.69 -23.62 11.05
CA ARG A 96 2.01 -24.94 11.60
C ARG A 96 3.10 -24.80 12.66
N GLU A 97 2.93 -25.44 13.80
CA GLU A 97 3.92 -25.47 14.87
C GLU A 97 5.21 -26.16 14.41
N SER A 98 6.25 -25.38 14.22
CA SER A 98 7.58 -25.85 13.87
C SER A 98 8.63 -25.00 14.58
N LYS A 99 9.71 -25.63 15.02
CA LYS A 99 10.86 -24.91 15.61
C LYS A 99 11.45 -23.87 14.65
N SER A 100 11.31 -24.07 13.35
CA SER A 100 11.81 -23.16 12.31
C SER A 100 10.84 -22.02 12.01
N SER A 101 9.55 -22.09 12.41
CA SER A 101 8.54 -21.08 12.08
C SER A 101 8.93 -19.68 12.53
N ASN A 102 9.43 -19.53 13.75
CA ASN A 102 9.87 -18.24 14.30
C ASN A 102 11.06 -17.65 13.54
N PHE A 103 12.01 -18.49 13.13
CA PHE A 103 13.13 -18.04 12.30
C PHE A 103 12.67 -17.51 10.95
N PHE A 104 11.82 -18.25 10.25
CA PHE A 104 11.27 -17.78 8.95
C PHE A 104 10.39 -16.56 9.08
N GLN A 105 9.60 -16.39 10.16
CA GLN A 105 8.87 -15.16 10.43
C GLN A 105 9.82 -13.95 10.46
N ILE A 106 10.96 -14.06 11.14
CA ILE A 106 11.97 -13.00 11.21
C ILE A 106 12.55 -12.74 9.80
N VAL A 107 12.92 -13.77 9.08
CA VAL A 107 13.52 -13.65 7.72
C VAL A 107 12.58 -12.93 6.75
N PHE A 108 11.30 -13.32 6.69
CA PHE A 108 10.34 -12.67 5.80
C PHE A 108 9.93 -11.27 6.27
N PHE A 109 9.95 -11.00 7.56
CA PHE A 109 9.62 -9.69 8.10
C PHE A 109 10.79 -8.70 8.03
N PHE A 110 12.04 -9.17 8.03
CA PHE A 110 13.24 -8.34 8.06
C PHE A 110 13.29 -7.23 6.99
N PRO A 111 12.94 -7.47 5.70
CA PRO A 111 12.93 -6.41 4.70
C PRO A 111 11.93 -5.28 5.03
N SER A 112 10.85 -5.56 5.75
CA SER A 112 9.84 -4.57 6.14
C SER A 112 10.32 -3.62 7.25
N ILE A 113 11.38 -3.98 8.00
CA ILE A 113 12.00 -3.13 9.02
C ILE A 113 13.03 -2.18 8.38
N ALA A 114 13.65 -2.63 7.29
CA ALA A 114 14.67 -1.84 6.61
C ALA A 114 14.05 -0.59 5.95
N THR A 115 14.81 0.49 5.89
CA THR A 115 14.39 1.69 5.17
C THR A 115 14.14 1.35 3.70
N GLY A 116 12.93 1.58 3.20
CA GLY A 116 12.56 1.26 1.81
C GLY A 116 13.53 1.84 0.79
N ALA A 117 14.01 3.07 0.99
CA ALA A 117 14.99 3.70 0.10
C ALA A 117 16.29 2.89 -0.03
N ALA A 118 16.80 2.30 1.05
CA ALA A 118 17.99 1.45 1.03
C ALA A 118 17.72 0.16 0.24
N VAL A 119 16.58 -0.51 0.51
CA VAL A 119 16.19 -1.74 -0.20
C VAL A 119 16.01 -1.47 -1.70
N PHE A 120 15.34 -0.38 -2.07
CA PHE A 120 15.14 -0.01 -3.49
C PHE A 120 16.45 0.33 -4.19
N THR A 121 17.40 0.97 -3.49
CA THR A 121 18.73 1.25 -4.03
C THR A 121 19.49 -0.05 -4.30
N VAL A 122 19.52 -0.97 -3.36
CA VAL A 122 20.13 -2.30 -3.55
C VAL A 122 19.44 -3.05 -4.68
N ALA A 123 18.10 -3.10 -4.70
CA ALA A 123 17.33 -3.75 -5.75
C ALA A 123 17.65 -3.16 -7.14
N ARG A 124 17.83 -1.84 -7.23
CA ARG A 124 18.26 -1.18 -8.48
C ARG A 124 19.61 -1.70 -8.98
N TYR A 125 20.59 -1.92 -8.09
CA TYR A 125 21.88 -2.48 -8.48
C TYR A 125 21.78 -3.95 -8.87
N LEU A 126 21.01 -4.75 -8.15
CA LEU A 126 20.78 -6.17 -8.44
C LEU A 126 20.11 -6.39 -9.80
N LEU A 127 19.16 -5.50 -10.16
CA LEU A 127 18.33 -5.55 -11.36
C LEU A 127 18.93 -4.75 -12.55
N ARG A 128 20.18 -4.33 -12.50
CA ARG A 128 20.82 -3.69 -13.67
C ARG A 128 20.87 -4.67 -14.84
N GLY A 129 20.57 -4.17 -16.04
CA GLY A 129 20.61 -4.97 -17.26
C GLY A 129 22.02 -5.48 -17.58
N GLU A 130 23.00 -4.59 -17.48
CA GLU A 130 24.44 -4.90 -17.64
C GLU A 130 25.14 -4.83 -16.30
N GLY A 131 25.88 -5.88 -15.95
CA GLY A 131 26.63 -5.99 -14.69
C GLY A 131 25.75 -6.18 -13.46
N GLY A 132 24.43 -6.40 -13.60
CA GLY A 132 23.54 -6.71 -12.49
C GLY A 132 23.69 -8.16 -12.03
N LEU A 133 23.63 -8.36 -10.72
CA LEU A 133 23.86 -9.68 -10.10
C LEU A 133 22.86 -10.73 -10.58
N ILE A 134 21.58 -10.34 -10.76
CA ILE A 134 20.54 -11.26 -11.24
C ILE A 134 20.83 -11.73 -12.67
N ASN A 135 21.21 -10.83 -13.58
CA ASN A 135 21.58 -11.19 -14.94
C ASN A 135 22.88 -12.01 -14.99
N TYR A 136 23.81 -11.78 -14.05
CA TYR A 136 24.99 -12.62 -13.90
C TYR A 136 24.61 -14.08 -13.57
N PHE A 137 23.75 -14.32 -12.59
CA PHE A 137 23.27 -15.68 -12.27
C PHE A 137 22.48 -16.31 -13.41
N LEU A 138 21.64 -15.54 -14.12
CA LEU A 138 20.92 -16.03 -15.29
C LEU A 138 21.89 -16.46 -16.41
N SER A 139 22.97 -15.71 -16.61
CA SER A 139 23.99 -16.02 -17.63
C SER A 139 24.74 -17.31 -17.32
N LEU A 140 24.97 -17.66 -16.04
CA LEU A 140 25.53 -18.95 -15.64
C LEU A 140 24.65 -20.14 -16.02
N LEU A 141 23.34 -19.91 -16.13
CA LEU A 141 22.36 -20.90 -16.58
C LEU A 141 22.13 -20.84 -18.10
N GLY A 142 22.91 -20.04 -18.85
CA GLY A 142 22.76 -19.84 -20.29
C GLY A 142 21.54 -18.99 -20.68
N ILE A 143 20.91 -18.30 -19.72
CA ILE A 143 19.72 -17.49 -19.96
C ILE A 143 20.14 -16.02 -20.10
N LYS A 144 19.80 -15.37 -21.21
CA LYS A 144 19.98 -13.94 -21.38
C LYS A 144 18.89 -13.18 -20.63
N GLY A 145 19.26 -12.55 -19.49
CA GLY A 145 18.34 -11.75 -18.70
C GLY A 145 17.89 -10.47 -19.40
N PRO A 146 16.70 -9.98 -19.09
CA PRO A 146 16.18 -8.74 -19.69
C PRO A 146 16.81 -7.49 -19.05
N PHE A 147 16.56 -6.35 -19.69
CA PHE A 147 16.84 -5.03 -19.11
C PHE A 147 15.71 -4.64 -18.13
N TRP A 148 15.77 -5.19 -16.91
CA TRP A 148 14.72 -5.15 -15.89
C TRP A 148 14.11 -3.77 -15.65
N LEU A 149 14.92 -2.70 -15.65
CA LEU A 149 14.50 -1.36 -15.23
C LEU A 149 14.37 -0.38 -16.41
N THR A 150 14.97 -0.71 -17.56
CA THR A 150 15.03 0.19 -18.73
C THR A 150 14.20 -0.31 -19.91
N ASP A 151 13.69 -1.53 -19.87
CA ASP A 151 12.73 -2.04 -20.84
C ASP A 151 11.29 -1.74 -20.37
N ALA A 152 10.48 -1.17 -21.28
CA ALA A 152 9.10 -0.79 -21.00
C ALA A 152 8.18 -1.96 -20.61
N LYS A 153 8.51 -3.19 -21.00
CA LYS A 153 7.76 -4.40 -20.64
C LYS A 153 8.12 -4.87 -19.23
N TRP A 154 9.39 -4.76 -18.86
CA TRP A 154 9.90 -5.31 -17.60
C TRP A 154 9.90 -4.33 -16.43
N ALA A 155 9.97 -3.03 -16.68
CA ALA A 155 10.11 -2.04 -15.60
C ALA A 155 8.98 -2.10 -14.56
N MET A 156 7.72 -2.21 -14.99
CA MET A 156 6.58 -2.33 -14.08
C MET A 156 6.62 -3.66 -13.30
N ILE A 157 6.94 -4.77 -13.98
CA ILE A 157 7.05 -6.10 -13.39
C ILE A 157 8.16 -6.12 -12.34
N SER A 158 9.30 -5.48 -12.63
CA SER A 158 10.42 -5.38 -11.68
C SER A 158 10.04 -4.63 -10.40
N LEU A 159 9.24 -3.56 -10.51
CA LEU A 159 8.70 -2.89 -9.32
C LEU A 159 7.80 -3.83 -8.51
N VAL A 160 6.95 -4.60 -9.17
CA VAL A 160 6.07 -5.58 -8.49
C VAL A 160 6.89 -6.66 -7.80
N ILE A 161 7.90 -7.23 -8.46
CA ILE A 161 8.78 -8.26 -7.87
C ILE A 161 9.46 -7.73 -6.60
N VAL A 162 10.02 -6.51 -6.65
CA VAL A 162 10.67 -5.92 -5.47
C VAL A 162 9.67 -5.60 -4.36
N ASN A 163 8.43 -5.26 -4.69
CA ASN A 163 7.37 -5.07 -3.69
C ASN A 163 7.08 -6.35 -2.88
N LEU A 164 7.26 -7.54 -3.47
CA LEU A 164 7.04 -8.80 -2.76
C LEU A 164 7.98 -9.00 -1.57
N LEU A 165 9.15 -8.34 -1.54
CA LEU A 165 10.05 -8.37 -0.39
C LEU A 165 9.41 -7.75 0.85
N PHE A 166 8.41 -6.88 0.70
CA PHE A 166 7.72 -6.22 1.80
C PHE A 166 6.42 -6.90 2.23
N CYS A 167 6.14 -8.11 1.73
CA CYS A 167 4.93 -8.87 2.10
C CYS A 167 4.94 -9.35 3.57
N GLY A 168 6.08 -9.24 4.27
CA GLY A 168 6.25 -9.74 5.63
C GLY A 168 5.28 -9.12 6.64
N GLN A 169 4.93 -7.85 6.52
CA GLN A 169 3.93 -7.21 7.39
C GLN A 169 2.54 -7.82 7.18
N GLN A 170 2.11 -7.98 5.94
CA GLN A 170 0.84 -8.61 5.59
C GLN A 170 0.81 -10.07 6.04
N MET A 171 1.92 -10.79 5.86
CA MET A 171 2.10 -12.17 6.33
C MET A 171 1.87 -12.28 7.85
N LEU A 172 2.45 -11.39 8.67
CA LEU A 172 2.26 -11.43 10.13
C LEU A 172 0.81 -11.18 10.54
N ILE A 173 0.11 -10.27 9.85
CA ILE A 173 -1.30 -9.99 10.10
C ILE A 173 -2.16 -11.21 9.76
N PHE A 174 -1.91 -11.87 8.61
CA PHE A 174 -2.57 -13.13 8.26
C PHE A 174 -2.26 -14.23 9.27
N LEU A 175 -1.00 -14.39 9.65
CA LEU A 175 -0.57 -15.40 10.61
C LEU A 175 -1.27 -15.22 11.97
N ALA A 176 -1.39 -13.98 12.44
CA ALA A 176 -2.11 -13.67 13.68
C ALA A 176 -3.59 -14.04 13.55
N GLY A 177 -4.24 -13.75 12.43
CA GLY A 177 -5.62 -14.13 12.16
C GLY A 177 -5.81 -15.66 12.14
N ILE A 178 -4.93 -16.38 11.45
CA ILE A 178 -5.00 -17.86 11.37
C ILE A 178 -4.82 -18.50 12.75
N LYS A 179 -3.91 -18.00 13.57
CA LYS A 179 -3.66 -18.52 14.93
C LYS A 179 -4.79 -18.25 15.91
N GLN A 180 -5.74 -17.37 15.61
CA GLN A 180 -6.93 -17.14 16.42
C GLN A 180 -8.03 -18.19 16.17
N ILE A 181 -7.95 -18.98 15.11
CA ILE A 181 -8.93 -20.03 14.81
C ILE A 181 -8.72 -21.18 15.80
N PRO A 182 -9.76 -21.60 16.56
CA PRO A 182 -9.63 -22.70 17.49
C PRO A 182 -9.27 -24.02 16.78
N ALA A 183 -8.34 -24.81 17.37
CA ALA A 183 -7.89 -26.07 16.80
C ALA A 183 -9.04 -27.07 16.60
N SER A 184 -10.08 -26.99 17.43
CA SER A 184 -11.26 -27.87 17.36
C SER A 184 -11.97 -27.86 16.00
N TYR A 185 -11.95 -26.72 15.27
CA TYR A 185 -12.51 -26.66 13.91
C TYR A 185 -11.73 -27.57 12.93
N TYR A 186 -10.42 -27.58 13.04
CA TYR A 186 -9.57 -28.42 12.19
C TYR A 186 -9.63 -29.90 12.59
N GLU A 187 -9.73 -30.19 13.88
CA GLU A 187 -9.88 -31.54 14.42
C GLU A 187 -11.20 -32.17 13.96
N ALA A 188 -12.31 -31.45 14.09
CA ALA A 188 -13.62 -31.91 13.61
C ALA A 188 -13.61 -32.18 12.11
N ALA A 189 -13.08 -31.26 11.30
CA ALA A 189 -12.99 -31.43 9.85
C ALA A 189 -12.12 -32.65 9.44
N LYS A 190 -11.05 -32.90 10.17
CA LYS A 190 -10.20 -34.08 9.94
C LYS A 190 -10.93 -35.40 10.29
N MET A 191 -11.76 -35.41 11.34
CA MET A 191 -12.62 -36.56 11.67
C MET A 191 -13.63 -36.85 10.55
N ASP A 192 -14.10 -35.78 9.86
CA ASP A 192 -14.98 -35.89 8.70
C ASP A 192 -14.21 -36.21 7.38
N GLY A 193 -12.90 -36.46 7.46
CA GLY A 193 -12.07 -36.84 6.31
C GLY A 193 -11.59 -35.66 5.44
N ALA A 194 -11.70 -34.40 5.92
CA ALA A 194 -11.22 -33.24 5.17
C ALA A 194 -9.68 -33.21 5.08
N ASN A 195 -9.15 -32.98 3.88
CA ASN A 195 -7.73 -32.73 3.66
C ASN A 195 -7.34 -31.26 3.97
N ASP A 196 -6.05 -30.97 4.03
CA ASP A 196 -5.52 -29.63 4.34
C ASP A 196 -6.04 -28.55 3.37
N ILE A 197 -6.24 -28.88 2.09
CA ILE A 197 -6.77 -27.97 1.07
C ILE A 197 -8.25 -27.64 1.36
N ALA A 198 -9.05 -28.65 1.69
CA ALA A 198 -10.44 -28.46 2.08
C ALA A 198 -10.55 -27.61 3.36
N CYS A 199 -9.72 -27.87 4.37
CA CYS A 199 -9.64 -27.05 5.58
C CYS A 199 -9.26 -25.60 5.26
N PHE A 200 -8.32 -25.37 4.34
CA PHE A 200 -7.94 -24.00 3.95
C PHE A 200 -9.12 -23.24 3.33
N PHE A 201 -9.80 -23.81 2.33
CA PHE A 201 -10.86 -23.07 1.62
C PHE A 201 -12.19 -23.01 2.40
N ARG A 202 -12.51 -24.02 3.23
CA ARG A 202 -13.79 -24.07 3.95
C ARG A 202 -13.75 -23.57 5.38
N ILE A 203 -12.55 -23.52 6.00
CA ILE A 203 -12.40 -23.08 7.39
C ILE A 203 -11.52 -21.85 7.47
N THR A 204 -10.24 -21.97 7.03
CA THR A 204 -9.27 -20.91 7.23
C THR A 204 -9.66 -19.62 6.50
N LEU A 205 -9.88 -19.71 5.18
CA LEU A 205 -10.12 -18.54 4.34
C LEU A 205 -11.42 -17.78 4.71
N PRO A 206 -12.55 -18.43 4.99
CA PRO A 206 -13.75 -17.75 5.48
C PRO A 206 -13.55 -17.10 6.84
N LEU A 207 -12.95 -17.79 7.81
CA LEU A 207 -12.77 -17.27 9.17
C LEU A 207 -11.77 -16.09 9.25
N ILE A 208 -10.82 -15.98 8.32
CA ILE A 208 -9.90 -14.84 8.22
C ILE A 208 -10.35 -13.78 7.22
N SER A 209 -11.59 -13.84 6.71
CA SER A 209 -12.08 -12.92 5.67
C SER A 209 -11.92 -11.44 6.07
N ASN A 210 -12.21 -11.07 7.32
CA ASN A 210 -12.00 -9.72 7.84
C ASN A 210 -10.54 -9.28 7.78
N VAL A 211 -9.63 -10.18 8.12
CA VAL A 211 -8.17 -9.96 8.06
C VAL A 211 -7.72 -9.81 6.61
N PHE A 212 -8.31 -10.60 5.71
CA PHE A 212 -8.03 -10.52 4.28
C PHE A 212 -8.45 -9.15 3.72
N VAL A 213 -9.66 -8.68 4.03
CA VAL A 213 -10.17 -7.37 3.60
C VAL A 213 -9.32 -6.24 4.15
N PHE A 214 -8.94 -6.31 5.43
CA PHE A 214 -8.03 -5.32 6.02
C PHE A 214 -6.71 -5.23 5.25
N ASN A 215 -6.04 -6.36 5.01
CA ASN A 215 -4.80 -6.41 4.23
C ASN A 215 -4.98 -5.94 2.78
N LEU A 216 -6.12 -6.26 2.16
CA LEU A 216 -6.45 -5.81 0.80
C LEU A 216 -6.56 -4.28 0.74
N ILE A 217 -7.32 -3.66 1.65
CA ILE A 217 -7.50 -2.21 1.70
C ILE A 217 -6.16 -1.52 1.96
N MET A 218 -5.40 -1.99 2.94
CA MET A 218 -4.08 -1.43 3.26
C MET A 218 -3.10 -1.59 2.11
N GLY A 219 -3.14 -2.71 1.40
CA GLY A 219 -2.35 -2.96 0.19
C GLY A 219 -2.70 -1.98 -0.93
N ILE A 220 -3.98 -1.74 -1.19
CA ILE A 220 -4.44 -0.79 -2.22
C ILE A 220 -4.01 0.64 -1.88
N ILE A 221 -4.19 1.06 -0.62
CA ILE A 221 -3.77 2.39 -0.15
C ILE A 221 -2.27 2.57 -0.40
N SER A 222 -1.45 1.60 0.03
CA SER A 222 0.01 1.65 -0.14
C SER A 222 0.43 1.65 -1.61
N ALA A 223 -0.21 0.83 -2.45
CA ALA A 223 0.11 0.72 -3.87
C ALA A 223 -0.25 1.99 -4.66
N LEU A 224 -1.39 2.62 -4.37
CA LEU A 224 -1.81 3.86 -5.04
C LEU A 224 -0.95 5.06 -4.62
N GLN A 225 -0.39 5.05 -3.41
CA GLN A 225 0.46 6.12 -2.87
C GLN A 225 1.95 5.89 -3.13
N VAL A 226 2.33 4.82 -3.85
CA VAL A 226 3.74 4.53 -4.11
C VAL A 226 4.42 5.63 -4.91
N TYR A 227 5.58 6.13 -4.41
CA TYR A 227 6.41 7.08 -5.15
C TYR A 227 7.92 6.87 -4.95
N VAL A 228 8.37 6.51 -3.76
CA VAL A 228 9.82 6.33 -3.45
C VAL A 228 10.41 5.20 -4.26
N GLN A 229 9.71 4.08 -4.38
CA GLN A 229 10.17 2.91 -5.11
C GLN A 229 10.41 3.21 -6.60
N PRO A 230 9.42 3.68 -7.40
CA PRO A 230 9.65 3.98 -8.80
C PRO A 230 10.62 5.15 -8.99
N LEU A 231 10.65 6.13 -8.07
CA LEU A 231 11.59 7.24 -8.12
C LEU A 231 13.06 6.74 -8.06
N ILE A 232 13.39 5.87 -7.12
CA ILE A 232 14.74 5.36 -6.94
C ILE A 232 15.11 4.34 -8.01
N MET A 233 14.20 3.41 -8.33
CA MET A 233 14.53 2.28 -9.20
C MET A 233 14.54 2.65 -10.69
N THR A 234 13.58 3.43 -11.16
CA THR A 234 13.37 3.70 -12.60
C THR A 234 13.37 5.18 -12.96
N GLY A 235 13.25 6.08 -11.97
CA GLY A 235 13.02 7.51 -12.21
C GLY A 235 11.72 7.78 -12.98
N GLY A 236 10.72 6.87 -12.90
CA GLY A 236 9.48 6.96 -13.66
C GLY A 236 9.56 6.44 -15.10
N GLY A 237 10.77 6.03 -15.55
CA GLY A 237 11.02 5.51 -16.91
C GLY A 237 10.75 4.00 -17.06
N PRO A 238 10.98 3.46 -18.27
CA PRO A 238 11.13 4.16 -19.53
C PRO A 238 9.82 4.75 -20.04
N LEU A 239 9.91 5.78 -20.87
CA LEU A 239 8.75 6.43 -21.53
C LEU A 239 7.59 6.77 -20.54
N LYS A 240 7.90 7.15 -19.30
CA LYS A 240 6.95 7.39 -18.21
C LYS A 240 6.04 6.21 -17.87
N LYS A 241 6.40 4.97 -18.23
CA LYS A 241 5.60 3.76 -17.95
C LYS A 241 5.52 3.40 -16.48
N THR A 242 6.48 3.85 -15.67
CA THR A 242 6.49 3.69 -14.21
C THR A 242 6.37 5.03 -13.47
N TYR A 243 5.97 6.10 -14.18
CA TYR A 243 5.71 7.39 -13.57
C TYR A 243 4.35 7.33 -12.87
N MET A 244 4.40 7.13 -11.55
CA MET A 244 3.22 6.93 -10.70
C MET A 244 2.59 8.25 -10.28
N TYR A 245 1.34 8.20 -9.89
CA TYR A 245 0.59 9.38 -9.45
C TYR A 245 1.23 10.06 -8.22
N GLY A 246 1.74 9.26 -7.26
CA GLY A 246 2.49 9.79 -6.11
C GLY A 246 3.74 10.58 -6.52
N MET A 247 4.44 10.14 -7.57
CA MET A 247 5.57 10.89 -8.16
C MET A 247 5.07 12.21 -8.76
N TYR A 248 3.93 12.18 -9.45
CA TYR A 248 3.37 13.39 -10.06
C TYR A 248 2.93 14.43 -9.02
N ILE A 249 2.37 14.00 -7.87
CA ILE A 249 2.10 14.89 -6.74
C ILE A 249 3.40 15.54 -6.25
N TYR A 250 4.42 14.73 -6.02
CA TYR A 250 5.72 15.20 -5.53
C TYR A 250 6.37 16.20 -6.50
N ASP A 251 6.47 15.85 -7.78
CA ASP A 251 7.05 16.72 -8.80
C ASP A 251 6.25 18.01 -8.98
N SER A 252 4.93 17.94 -8.96
CA SER A 252 4.08 19.13 -9.08
C SER A 252 4.32 20.14 -7.95
N GLY A 253 4.50 19.65 -6.72
CA GLY A 253 4.80 20.49 -5.56
C GLY A 253 6.24 20.96 -5.54
N PHE A 254 7.18 20.04 -5.51
CA PHE A 254 8.57 20.31 -5.18
C PHE A 254 9.48 20.57 -6.38
N SER A 255 9.25 19.90 -7.51
CA SER A 255 10.05 20.13 -8.73
C SER A 255 9.52 21.29 -9.56
N PHE A 256 8.20 21.43 -9.68
CA PHE A 256 7.56 22.47 -10.51
C PHE A 256 7.07 23.68 -9.70
N GLY A 257 7.15 23.64 -8.37
CA GLY A 257 6.72 24.74 -7.49
C GLY A 257 5.21 25.07 -7.58
N ARG A 258 4.36 24.11 -7.97
CA ARG A 258 2.91 24.28 -8.13
C ARG A 258 2.18 23.66 -6.94
N PHE A 259 2.38 24.18 -5.72
CA PHE A 259 1.84 23.61 -4.49
C PHE A 259 0.31 23.56 -4.45
N GLY A 260 -0.39 24.57 -5.00
CA GLY A 260 -1.84 24.57 -5.10
C GLY A 260 -2.36 23.41 -5.97
N TYR A 261 -1.72 23.18 -7.11
CA TYR A 261 -2.05 22.08 -8.01
C TYR A 261 -1.70 20.71 -7.40
N ALA A 262 -0.55 20.60 -6.73
CA ALA A 262 -0.16 19.38 -6.01
C ALA A 262 -1.15 19.03 -4.88
N ALA A 263 -1.66 20.04 -4.17
CA ALA A 263 -2.71 19.85 -3.18
C ALA A 263 -4.02 19.34 -3.82
N ALA A 264 -4.40 19.86 -4.98
CA ALA A 264 -5.57 19.36 -5.73
C ALA A 264 -5.38 17.91 -6.17
N LEU A 265 -4.19 17.55 -6.70
CA LEU A 265 -3.85 16.16 -7.03
C LEU A 265 -3.97 15.25 -5.79
N ALA A 266 -3.44 15.66 -4.65
CA ALA A 266 -3.50 14.87 -3.42
C ALA A 266 -4.94 14.63 -2.95
N TRP A 267 -5.81 15.64 -3.05
CA TRP A 267 -7.23 15.50 -2.71
C TRP A 267 -7.98 14.57 -3.66
N VAL A 268 -7.69 14.61 -4.96
CA VAL A 268 -8.28 13.65 -5.92
C VAL A 268 -7.85 12.23 -5.58
N MET A 269 -6.57 11.98 -5.28
CA MET A 269 -6.10 10.65 -4.87
C MET A 269 -6.78 10.20 -3.57
N TYR A 270 -6.92 11.08 -2.59
CA TYR A 270 -7.62 10.76 -1.35
C TYR A 270 -9.07 10.32 -1.61
N LEU A 271 -9.81 11.05 -2.44
CA LEU A 271 -11.19 10.70 -2.81
C LEU A 271 -11.27 9.38 -3.58
N VAL A 272 -10.33 9.11 -4.48
CA VAL A 272 -10.23 7.83 -5.21
C VAL A 272 -10.02 6.67 -4.24
N ILE A 273 -9.07 6.79 -3.32
CA ILE A 273 -8.79 5.76 -2.30
C ILE A 273 -10.00 5.55 -1.39
N LEU A 274 -10.62 6.63 -0.92
CA LEU A 274 -11.81 6.57 -0.07
C LEU A 274 -12.98 5.86 -0.77
N PHE A 275 -13.21 6.18 -2.05
CA PHE A 275 -14.25 5.54 -2.85
C PHE A 275 -14.00 4.04 -3.00
N ILE A 276 -12.78 3.64 -3.39
CA ILE A 276 -12.41 2.23 -3.54
C ILE A 276 -12.56 1.48 -2.21
N SER A 277 -12.05 2.05 -1.12
CA SER A 277 -12.14 1.44 0.22
C SER A 277 -13.60 1.25 0.66
N LYS A 278 -14.46 2.25 0.41
CA LYS A 278 -15.89 2.17 0.72
C LYS A 278 -16.60 1.10 -0.10
N VAL A 279 -16.28 0.98 -1.39
CA VAL A 279 -16.85 -0.06 -2.27
C VAL A 279 -16.45 -1.46 -1.79
N ILE A 280 -15.18 -1.66 -1.43
CA ILE A 280 -14.69 -2.96 -0.93
C ILE A 280 -15.39 -3.32 0.38
N LEU A 281 -15.43 -2.40 1.37
CA LEU A 281 -16.09 -2.63 2.66
C LEU A 281 -17.58 -2.96 2.48
N GLY A 282 -18.31 -2.16 1.71
CA GLY A 282 -19.74 -2.39 1.47
C GLY A 282 -20.05 -3.68 0.70
N SER A 283 -19.11 -4.15 -0.15
CA SER A 283 -19.26 -5.42 -0.84
C SER A 283 -19.07 -6.61 0.11
N MET A 284 -18.17 -6.48 1.08
CA MET A 284 -17.87 -7.53 2.07
C MET A 284 -18.94 -7.63 3.16
N GLU A 285 -19.49 -6.51 3.64
CA GLU A 285 -20.63 -6.53 4.57
C GLU A 285 -21.81 -7.32 4.00
N LYS A 286 -22.08 -7.18 2.70
CA LYS A 286 -23.13 -7.97 2.03
C LYS A 286 -22.82 -9.48 1.99
N LEU A 287 -21.56 -9.86 1.81
CA LEU A 287 -21.15 -11.27 1.82
C LEU A 287 -21.19 -11.88 3.22
N MET A 288 -20.83 -11.12 4.25
CA MET A 288 -20.83 -11.58 5.64
C MET A 288 -22.24 -11.70 6.23
N ASN A 289 -23.16 -10.80 5.86
CA ASN A 289 -24.57 -10.87 6.32
C ASN A 289 -25.38 -11.99 5.67
N TYR A 290 -24.81 -12.75 4.74
CA TYR A 290 -25.44 -13.95 4.18
C TYR A 290 -25.09 -15.23 4.98
N GLU A 291 -24.20 -15.15 5.99
CA GLU A 291 -23.78 -16.27 6.81
C GLU A 291 -24.42 -16.26 8.22
N GLU A 292 -25.29 -15.29 8.55
CA GLU A 292 -26.20 -15.31 9.69
C GLU A 292 -27.61 -15.82 9.27
#